data_9649c748edfebb940b7f489cf4b2867e
#
_entry.id   9649c748edfebb940b7f489cf4b2867e
#
_cell.length_a   1.000
_cell.length_b   1.000
_cell.length_c   1.000
_cell.angle_alpha   90.00
_cell.angle_beta   90.00
_cell.angle_gamma   90.00
#
_symmetry.space_group_name_H-M   'P 1'
#
loop_
_entity.id
_entity.type
_entity.pdbx_description
1 polymer ?
#
loop_
_entity_poly.entity_id
_entity_poly.type
_entity_poly.pdbx_seq_one_letter_code
_entity_poly.pdbx_strand_id
1 'polypeptide(L)'
;VLSVDNLFVMMAIFAWFGVPDKYRHRVLYWGVLGAIVFRGIFVAIGTSLLSLGPYVEVVFALIVGWTAVMMLKRNEESDEVEDYSGHLAYRLVKRFYPVWPKISSHAFILTQKEVDAELEKPENQDVMVGRMKKAKRYATPLLLCVAVVELSDVMFAFDSVPAIIAVSREPLIIYSAMMFAILGLRTLYFVLEALKQYLVHLEKAVVALLFFVAFKLGLNATDHFWHHGYSIDATASLFVVLGVLALGIIASVMFPGREEA
;
A
#
# COMPACT_ATOMS: atom_id res chain seq x y z
N VAL A 1 -7.22 1.17 9.20
CA VAL A 1 -6.63 2.51 9.06
C VAL A 1 -5.58 2.49 7.98
N LEU A 2 -4.51 1.73 8.15
CA LEU A 2 -3.41 1.58 7.17
C LEU A 2 -3.85 1.04 5.79
N SER A 3 -5.04 0.43 5.70
CA SER A 3 -5.64 0.00 4.42
C SER A 3 -6.06 1.16 3.53
N VAL A 4 -6.39 2.31 4.08
CA VAL A 4 -6.87 3.47 3.31
C VAL A 4 -5.72 4.09 2.53
N ASP A 5 -4.54 4.22 3.15
CA ASP A 5 -3.33 4.72 2.49
C ASP A 5 -2.94 3.82 1.32
N ASN A 6 -2.97 2.49 1.52
CA ASN A 6 -2.73 1.54 0.44
C ASN A 6 -3.69 1.75 -0.72
N LEU A 7 -4.96 2.10 -0.44
CA LEU A 7 -5.96 2.33 -1.47
C LEU A 7 -5.70 3.62 -2.25
N PHE A 8 -5.28 4.71 -1.57
CA PHE A 8 -4.90 5.94 -2.25
C PHE A 8 -3.69 5.74 -3.17
N VAL A 9 -2.66 5.01 -2.70
CA VAL A 9 -1.50 4.67 -3.54
C VAL A 9 -1.91 3.77 -4.71
N MET A 10 -2.79 2.78 -4.50
CA MET A 10 -3.32 1.97 -5.60
C MET A 10 -4.07 2.81 -6.63
N MET A 11 -4.89 3.78 -6.20
CA MET A 11 -5.58 4.71 -7.10
C MET A 11 -4.61 5.54 -7.92
N ALA A 12 -3.56 6.08 -7.28
CA ALA A 12 -2.50 6.83 -7.95
C ALA A 12 -1.73 5.97 -8.98
N ILE A 13 -1.38 4.74 -8.61
CA ILE A 13 -0.73 3.78 -9.52
C ILE A 13 -1.63 3.48 -10.72
N PHE A 14 -2.92 3.20 -10.52
CA PHE A 14 -3.85 2.93 -11.61
C PHE A 14 -4.02 4.14 -12.54
N ALA A 15 -4.06 5.34 -11.98
CA ALA A 15 -4.11 6.58 -12.75
C ALA A 15 -2.84 6.77 -13.59
N TRP A 16 -1.67 6.57 -13.00
CA TRP A 16 -0.38 6.71 -13.70
C TRP A 16 -0.19 5.70 -14.83
N PHE A 17 -0.59 4.42 -14.61
CA PHE A 17 -0.56 3.39 -15.65
C PHE A 17 -1.71 3.49 -16.65
N GLY A 18 -2.68 4.38 -16.42
CA GLY A 18 -3.88 4.51 -17.26
C GLY A 18 -4.69 3.21 -17.34
N VAL A 19 -4.80 2.45 -16.22
CA VAL A 19 -5.47 1.14 -16.21
C VAL A 19 -6.98 1.33 -16.37
N PRO A 20 -7.60 0.86 -17.48
CA PRO A 20 -9.04 0.91 -17.65
C PRO A 20 -9.80 0.14 -16.58
N ASP A 21 -10.99 0.58 -16.19
CA ASP A 21 -11.79 0.00 -15.10
C ASP A 21 -12.02 -1.50 -15.26
N LYS A 22 -12.24 -1.96 -16.48
CA LYS A 22 -12.42 -3.38 -16.81
C LYS A 22 -11.23 -4.28 -16.43
N TYR A 23 -10.02 -3.71 -16.26
CA TYR A 23 -8.81 -4.46 -15.90
C TYR A 23 -8.42 -4.25 -14.43
N ARG A 24 -8.92 -3.22 -13.74
CA ARG A 24 -8.59 -2.92 -12.32
C ARG A 24 -8.91 -4.09 -11.40
N HIS A 25 -10.06 -4.74 -11.59
CA HIS A 25 -10.43 -5.93 -10.81
C HIS A 25 -9.39 -7.05 -10.87
N ARG A 26 -8.76 -7.24 -12.02
CA ARG A 26 -7.75 -8.27 -12.21
C ARG A 26 -6.44 -7.91 -11.51
N VAL A 27 -6.01 -6.67 -11.62
CA VAL A 27 -4.82 -6.17 -10.91
C VAL A 27 -5.03 -6.25 -9.41
N LEU A 28 -6.19 -5.82 -8.90
CA LEU A 28 -6.55 -5.92 -7.49
C LEU A 28 -6.57 -7.37 -6.99
N TYR A 29 -7.07 -8.31 -7.79
CA TYR A 29 -7.09 -9.73 -7.40
C TYR A 29 -5.67 -10.28 -7.18
N TRP A 30 -4.75 -10.02 -8.12
CA TRP A 30 -3.37 -10.47 -7.99
C TRP A 30 -2.62 -9.71 -6.92
N GLY A 31 -2.86 -8.39 -6.77
CA GLY A 31 -2.32 -7.58 -5.68
C GLY A 31 -2.77 -8.09 -4.31
N VAL A 32 -4.05 -8.45 -4.14
CA VAL A 32 -4.54 -9.07 -2.90
C VAL A 32 -3.84 -10.39 -2.61
N LEU A 33 -3.65 -11.23 -3.64
CA LEU A 33 -3.00 -12.54 -3.46
C LEU A 33 -1.53 -12.40 -3.02
N GLY A 34 -0.78 -11.49 -3.65
CA GLY A 34 0.59 -11.21 -3.26
C GLY A 34 0.68 -10.57 -1.86
N ALA A 35 -0.18 -9.60 -1.57
CA ALA A 35 -0.26 -8.98 -0.25
C ALA A 35 -0.50 -10.00 0.87
N ILE A 36 -1.36 -11.01 0.65
CA ILE A 36 -1.59 -12.11 1.61
C ILE A 36 -0.28 -12.83 1.92
N VAL A 37 0.47 -13.19 0.88
CA VAL A 37 1.72 -13.94 1.03
C VAL A 37 2.79 -13.08 1.73
N PHE A 38 3.02 -11.87 1.24
CA PHE A 38 4.05 -10.99 1.80
C PHE A 38 3.75 -10.59 3.25
N ARG A 39 2.52 -10.18 3.56
CA ARG A 39 2.14 -9.83 4.93
C ARG A 39 2.20 -11.03 5.88
N GLY A 40 1.84 -12.23 5.40
CA GLY A 40 2.03 -13.45 6.19
C GLY A 40 3.49 -13.67 6.58
N ILE A 41 4.41 -13.49 5.63
CA ILE A 41 5.86 -13.57 5.88
C ILE A 41 6.29 -12.47 6.87
N PHE A 42 5.86 -11.22 6.65
CA PHE A 42 6.21 -10.11 7.53
C PHE A 42 5.68 -10.27 8.95
N VAL A 43 4.45 -10.78 9.13
CA VAL A 43 3.90 -11.08 10.46
C VAL A 43 4.73 -12.17 11.15
N ALA A 44 5.04 -13.26 10.44
CA ALA A 44 5.84 -14.34 11.00
C ALA A 44 7.24 -13.86 11.41
N ILE A 45 7.90 -13.07 10.58
CA ILE A 45 9.21 -12.47 10.91
C ILE A 45 9.06 -11.45 12.03
N GLY A 46 8.12 -10.54 11.96
CA GLY A 46 7.92 -9.46 12.93
C GLY A 46 7.60 -9.98 14.32
N THR A 47 6.70 -10.96 14.45
CA THR A 47 6.39 -11.59 15.73
C THR A 47 7.57 -12.38 16.29
N SER A 48 8.33 -13.05 15.42
CA SER A 48 9.56 -13.75 15.82
C SER A 48 10.65 -12.78 16.29
N LEU A 49 10.81 -11.64 15.63
CA LEU A 49 11.77 -10.60 16.02
C LEU A 49 11.43 -10.01 17.40
N LEU A 50 10.14 -9.82 17.71
CA LEU A 50 9.73 -9.31 19.02
C LEU A 50 10.15 -10.23 20.17
N SER A 51 10.26 -11.55 19.94
CA SER A 51 10.75 -12.49 20.94
C SER A 51 12.23 -12.29 21.28
N LEU A 52 12.99 -11.53 20.48
CA LEU A 52 14.40 -11.19 20.74
C LEU A 52 14.57 -10.10 21.80
N GLY A 53 13.48 -9.42 22.19
CA GLY A 53 13.50 -8.49 23.31
C GLY A 53 13.12 -7.03 22.98
N PRO A 54 13.22 -6.14 23.97
CA PRO A 54 12.69 -4.77 23.91
C PRO A 54 13.41 -3.87 22.91
N TYR A 55 14.66 -4.20 22.54
CA TYR A 55 15.38 -3.45 21.50
C TYR A 55 14.66 -3.46 20.16
N VAL A 56 13.94 -4.55 19.82
CA VAL A 56 13.16 -4.66 18.59
C VAL A 56 11.93 -3.75 18.65
N GLU A 57 11.31 -3.61 19.82
CA GLU A 57 10.20 -2.65 20.02
C GLU A 57 10.65 -1.20 19.78
N VAL A 58 11.89 -0.85 20.25
CA VAL A 58 12.48 0.48 19.95
C VAL A 58 12.66 0.68 18.46
N VAL A 59 13.22 -0.30 17.75
CA VAL A 59 13.41 -0.21 16.30
C VAL A 59 12.07 -0.05 15.59
N PHE A 60 11.06 -0.79 15.98
CA PHE A 60 9.71 -0.66 15.40
C PHE A 60 9.09 0.70 15.70
N ALA A 61 9.23 1.23 16.92
CA ALA A 61 8.79 2.57 17.27
C ALA A 61 9.44 3.64 16.39
N LEU A 62 10.75 3.51 16.13
CA LEU A 62 11.49 4.42 15.27
C LEU A 62 11.03 4.33 13.80
N ILE A 63 10.81 3.12 13.27
CA ILE A 63 10.31 2.92 11.91
C ILE A 63 8.94 3.57 11.74
N VAL A 64 7.99 3.26 12.61
CA VAL A 64 6.62 3.81 12.55
C VAL A 64 6.63 5.33 12.75
N GLY A 65 7.42 5.84 13.69
CA GLY A 65 7.57 7.28 13.91
C GLY A 65 8.18 7.99 12.71
N TRP A 66 9.18 7.40 12.08
CA TRP A 66 9.78 7.93 10.83
C TRP A 66 8.75 7.99 9.70
N THR A 67 7.98 6.92 9.50
CA THR A 67 6.91 6.87 8.50
C THR A 67 5.86 7.95 8.74
N ALA A 68 5.43 8.14 10.00
CA ALA A 68 4.48 9.18 10.36
C ALA A 68 5.00 10.60 10.00
N VAL A 69 6.29 10.86 10.26
CA VAL A 69 6.92 12.15 9.90
C VAL A 69 7.03 12.32 8.38
N MET A 70 7.37 11.23 7.65
CA MET A 70 7.42 11.28 6.19
C MET A 70 6.04 11.58 5.59
N MET A 71 4.97 10.93 6.08
CA MET A 71 3.62 11.18 5.62
C MET A 71 3.18 12.63 5.89
N LEU A 72 3.51 13.17 7.05
CA LEU A 72 3.20 14.57 7.37
C LEU A 72 3.87 15.55 6.40
N LYS A 73 5.15 15.32 6.07
CA LYS A 73 5.88 16.17 5.13
C LYS A 73 5.35 16.06 3.70
N ARG A 74 4.95 14.86 3.29
CA ARG A 74 4.43 14.60 1.95
C ARG A 74 3.13 15.35 1.69
N ASN A 75 2.24 15.43 2.67
CA ASN A 75 0.98 16.17 2.57
C ASN A 75 1.17 17.68 2.34
N GLU A 76 2.37 18.22 2.61
CA GLU A 76 2.67 19.64 2.38
C GLU A 76 3.21 19.92 0.96
N GLU A 77 3.69 18.90 0.24
CA GLU A 77 4.45 19.09 -1.00
C GLU A 77 3.76 18.60 -2.29
N SER A 78 2.61 17.90 -2.26
CA SER A 78 2.19 17.16 -3.45
C SER A 78 0.78 17.39 -3.97
N ASP A 79 0.71 18.17 -5.06
CA ASP A 79 -0.26 18.01 -6.15
C ASP A 79 0.38 17.41 -7.43
N GLU A 80 1.62 16.95 -7.38
CA GLU A 80 2.27 16.34 -8.52
C GLU A 80 1.94 14.85 -8.64
N VAL A 81 1.55 14.43 -9.84
CA VAL A 81 1.35 13.00 -10.19
C VAL A 81 2.68 12.27 -9.97
N GLU A 82 2.73 11.38 -8.98
CA GLU A 82 3.94 10.62 -8.69
C GLU A 82 4.42 9.86 -9.93
N ASP A 83 5.68 10.08 -10.31
CA ASP A 83 6.32 9.34 -11.41
C ASP A 83 6.84 7.98 -10.92
N TYR A 84 6.11 6.91 -11.24
CA TYR A 84 6.51 5.54 -10.93
C TYR A 84 7.56 4.96 -11.88
N SER A 85 8.06 5.71 -12.87
CA SER A 85 9.12 5.23 -13.78
C SER A 85 10.44 4.92 -13.06
N GLY A 86 10.71 5.65 -11.97
CA GLY A 86 11.85 5.43 -11.08
C GLY A 86 11.67 4.28 -10.09
N HIS A 87 10.46 3.74 -9.96
CA HIS A 87 10.14 2.73 -8.95
C HIS A 87 10.92 1.42 -9.19
N LEU A 88 11.44 0.82 -8.12
CA LEU A 88 12.28 -0.39 -8.20
C LEU A 88 11.60 -1.53 -8.93
N ALA A 89 10.30 -1.76 -8.68
CA ALA A 89 9.53 -2.82 -9.35
C ALA A 89 9.45 -2.60 -10.86
N TYR A 90 9.19 -1.36 -11.29
CA TYR A 90 9.17 -1.00 -12.71
C TYR A 90 10.51 -1.26 -13.39
N ARG A 91 11.61 -0.84 -12.76
CA ARG A 91 12.98 -1.05 -13.25
C ARG A 91 13.36 -2.53 -13.28
N LEU A 92 12.94 -3.31 -12.27
CA LEU A 92 13.19 -4.74 -12.18
C LEU A 92 12.50 -5.51 -13.31
N VAL A 93 11.20 -5.28 -13.52
CA VAL A 93 10.45 -5.93 -14.61
C VAL A 93 11.06 -5.59 -15.97
N LYS A 94 11.40 -4.30 -16.22
CA LYS A 94 12.07 -3.87 -17.46
C LYS A 94 13.43 -4.51 -17.69
N ARG A 95 14.13 -4.88 -16.64
CA ARG A 95 15.44 -5.54 -16.74
C ARG A 95 15.30 -6.98 -17.23
N PHE A 96 14.24 -7.69 -16.81
CA PHE A 96 14.02 -9.11 -17.14
C PHE A 96 13.17 -9.32 -18.40
N TYR A 97 12.23 -8.42 -18.68
CA TYR A 97 11.31 -8.53 -19.79
C TYR A 97 11.26 -7.22 -20.61
N PRO A 98 11.30 -7.31 -21.96
CA PRO A 98 10.92 -6.17 -22.78
C PRO A 98 9.43 -5.87 -22.55
N VAL A 99 9.08 -4.60 -22.55
CA VAL A 99 7.73 -4.14 -22.23
C VAL A 99 6.96 -3.83 -23.51
N TRP A 100 5.77 -4.41 -23.64
CA TRP A 100 4.78 -4.00 -24.61
C TRP A 100 4.11 -2.70 -24.14
N PRO A 101 4.04 -1.63 -24.95
CA PRO A 101 3.66 -0.29 -24.46
C PRO A 101 2.17 -0.09 -24.26
N LYS A 102 1.30 -0.94 -24.82
CA LYS A 102 -0.16 -0.76 -24.77
C LYS A 102 -0.87 -1.83 -23.93
N ILE A 103 -2.01 -1.44 -23.34
CA ILE A 103 -2.92 -2.37 -22.66
C ILE A 103 -3.91 -2.89 -23.71
N SER A 104 -3.54 -3.93 -24.43
CA SER A 104 -4.34 -4.50 -25.52
C SER A 104 -5.15 -5.74 -25.12
N SER A 105 -4.79 -6.40 -24.04
CA SER A 105 -5.45 -7.63 -23.58
C SER A 105 -5.48 -7.77 -22.06
N HIS A 106 -6.18 -8.80 -21.56
CA HIS A 106 -6.15 -9.16 -20.14
C HIS A 106 -4.83 -9.83 -19.69
N ALA A 107 -3.90 -10.09 -20.60
CA ALA A 107 -2.67 -10.81 -20.29
C ALA A 107 -1.64 -9.93 -19.57
N PHE A 108 -0.97 -10.48 -18.56
CA PHE A 108 0.17 -9.86 -17.90
C PHE A 108 1.46 -10.04 -18.71
N ILE A 109 1.56 -11.14 -19.42
CA ILE A 109 2.71 -11.49 -20.25
C ILE A 109 2.18 -11.89 -21.62
N LEU A 110 2.76 -11.32 -22.68
CA LEU A 110 2.47 -11.70 -24.06
C LEU A 110 3.61 -12.56 -24.61
N THR A 111 3.26 -13.55 -25.40
CA THR A 111 4.22 -14.31 -26.20
C THR A 111 4.55 -13.57 -27.50
N GLN A 112 5.66 -13.92 -28.17
CA GLN A 112 6.02 -13.32 -29.46
C GLN A 112 4.88 -13.40 -30.49
N LYS A 113 4.16 -14.53 -30.55
CA LYS A 113 3.03 -14.73 -31.47
C LYS A 113 1.87 -13.78 -31.19
N GLU A 114 1.59 -13.53 -29.90
CA GLU A 114 0.52 -12.60 -29.52
C GLU A 114 0.92 -11.15 -29.81
N VAL A 115 2.21 -10.82 -29.63
CA VAL A 115 2.73 -9.50 -30.00
C VAL A 115 2.66 -9.28 -31.51
N ASP A 116 3.01 -10.29 -32.31
CA ASP A 116 2.91 -10.22 -33.78
C ASP A 116 1.45 -10.02 -34.21
N ALA A 117 0.51 -10.73 -33.59
CA ALA A 117 -0.93 -10.57 -33.84
C ALA A 117 -1.47 -9.20 -33.39
N GLU A 118 -0.96 -8.64 -32.27
CA GLU A 118 -1.31 -7.28 -31.83
C GLU A 118 -0.77 -6.19 -32.78
N LEU A 119 0.40 -6.41 -33.39
CA LEU A 119 0.98 -5.49 -34.37
C LEU A 119 0.20 -5.44 -35.70
N GLU A 120 -0.52 -6.49 -36.04
CA GLU A 120 -1.38 -6.52 -37.24
C GLU A 120 -2.65 -5.65 -37.09
N LYS A 121 -2.99 -5.28 -35.84
CA LYS A 121 -4.17 -4.43 -35.57
C LYS A 121 -3.89 -2.97 -35.97
N PRO A 122 -4.83 -2.30 -36.65
CA PRO A 122 -4.66 -0.91 -37.10
C PRO A 122 -4.42 0.06 -35.92
N GLU A 123 -4.92 -0.27 -34.74
CA GLU A 123 -4.76 0.51 -33.50
C GLU A 123 -3.31 0.53 -32.95
N ASN A 124 -2.45 -0.37 -33.42
CA ASN A 124 -1.09 -0.57 -32.92
C ASN A 124 0.00 -0.23 -33.96
N GLN A 125 -0.37 0.32 -35.11
CA GLN A 125 0.57 0.66 -36.19
C GLN A 125 1.61 1.73 -35.79
N ASP A 126 1.31 2.52 -34.78
CA ASP A 126 2.19 3.55 -34.20
C ASP A 126 3.27 2.96 -33.26
N VAL A 127 3.15 1.69 -32.89
CA VAL A 127 4.17 1.02 -32.05
C VAL A 127 5.42 0.75 -32.87
N MET A 128 6.50 1.51 -32.61
CA MET A 128 7.78 1.36 -33.30
C MET A 128 8.43 -0.01 -32.98
N VAL A 129 8.20 -0.97 -33.84
CA VAL A 129 8.75 -2.36 -33.73
C VAL A 129 10.29 -2.38 -33.71
N GLY A 130 10.93 -1.42 -34.36
CA GLY A 130 12.39 -1.38 -34.51
C GLY A 130 13.18 -1.14 -33.20
N ARG A 131 12.52 -0.75 -32.10
CA ARG A 131 13.14 -0.56 -30.78
C ARG A 131 12.91 -1.72 -29.80
N MET A 132 12.04 -2.68 -30.14
CA MET A 132 11.77 -3.81 -29.27
C MET A 132 12.77 -4.93 -29.52
N LYS A 133 13.51 -5.34 -28.48
CA LYS A 133 14.34 -6.54 -28.53
C LYS A 133 13.41 -7.75 -28.73
N LYS A 134 13.67 -8.57 -29.75
CA LYS A 134 12.95 -9.84 -29.93
C LYS A 134 13.16 -10.72 -28.70
N ALA A 135 12.08 -11.05 -28.03
CA ALA A 135 12.08 -11.91 -26.85
C ALA A 135 10.94 -12.93 -26.92
N LYS A 136 11.11 -14.04 -26.22
CA LYS A 136 10.06 -15.06 -26.15
C LYS A 136 8.81 -14.61 -25.39
N ARG A 137 8.96 -13.62 -24.48
CA ARG A 137 7.92 -13.09 -23.61
C ARG A 137 8.10 -11.60 -23.41
N TYR A 138 6.98 -10.88 -23.37
CA TYR A 138 6.90 -9.42 -23.16
C TYR A 138 6.02 -9.13 -21.96
N ALA A 139 6.47 -8.25 -21.08
CA ALA A 139 5.66 -7.74 -20.00
C ALA A 139 4.64 -6.73 -20.53
N THR A 140 3.42 -6.75 -20.02
CA THR A 140 2.42 -5.73 -20.32
C THR A 140 2.42 -4.64 -19.24
N PRO A 141 1.82 -3.47 -19.49
CA PRO A 141 1.63 -2.45 -18.46
C PRO A 141 0.84 -2.97 -17.26
N LEU A 142 -0.03 -3.99 -17.43
CA LEU A 142 -0.73 -4.62 -16.33
C LEU A 142 0.22 -5.38 -15.39
N LEU A 143 1.23 -6.08 -15.94
CA LEU A 143 2.25 -6.72 -15.10
C LEU A 143 3.08 -5.70 -14.34
N LEU A 144 3.47 -4.61 -14.99
CA LEU A 144 4.18 -3.52 -14.35
C LEU A 144 3.36 -2.91 -13.22
N CYS A 145 2.07 -2.67 -13.46
CA CYS A 145 1.15 -2.15 -12.47
C CYS A 145 1.06 -3.08 -11.24
N VAL A 146 0.85 -4.40 -11.45
CA VAL A 146 0.84 -5.38 -10.34
C VAL A 146 2.16 -5.37 -9.58
N ALA A 147 3.30 -5.37 -10.27
CA ALA A 147 4.60 -5.37 -9.63
C ALA A 147 4.85 -4.10 -8.77
N VAL A 148 4.39 -2.93 -9.23
CA VAL A 148 4.48 -1.68 -8.46
C VAL A 148 3.53 -1.73 -7.26
N VAL A 149 2.30 -2.19 -7.43
CA VAL A 149 1.32 -2.38 -6.33
C VAL A 149 1.89 -3.31 -5.26
N GLU A 150 2.42 -4.46 -5.65
CA GLU A 150 3.01 -5.44 -4.72
C GLU A 150 4.20 -4.88 -3.94
N LEU A 151 5.12 -4.18 -4.62
CA LEU A 151 6.26 -3.60 -3.93
C LEU A 151 5.84 -2.44 -3.02
N SER A 152 4.83 -1.66 -3.40
CA SER A 152 4.24 -0.63 -2.54
C SER A 152 3.60 -1.28 -1.30
N ASP A 153 2.87 -2.40 -1.45
CA ASP A 153 2.29 -3.10 -0.30
C ASP A 153 3.36 -3.68 0.63
N VAL A 154 4.47 -4.18 0.09
CA VAL A 154 5.64 -4.59 0.89
C VAL A 154 6.19 -3.40 1.69
N MET A 155 6.31 -2.22 1.10
CA MET A 155 6.77 -1.02 1.81
C MET A 155 5.80 -0.64 2.94
N PHE A 156 4.50 -0.70 2.71
CA PHE A 156 3.48 -0.47 3.75
C PHE A 156 3.44 -1.56 4.83
N ALA A 157 3.95 -2.76 4.55
CA ALA A 157 4.04 -3.80 5.57
C ALA A 157 5.09 -3.47 6.65
N PHE A 158 6.11 -2.67 6.34
CA PHE A 158 7.15 -2.28 7.31
C PHE A 158 6.60 -1.43 8.46
N ASP A 159 5.58 -0.61 8.24
CA ASP A 159 4.94 0.22 9.26
C ASP A 159 3.64 -0.41 9.79
N SER A 160 2.86 -1.09 8.93
CA SER A 160 1.60 -1.70 9.33
C SER A 160 1.78 -2.92 10.23
N VAL A 161 2.79 -3.75 10.00
CA VAL A 161 3.02 -4.94 10.83
C VAL A 161 3.44 -4.55 12.26
N PRO A 162 4.44 -3.69 12.50
CA PRO A 162 4.74 -3.20 13.84
C PRO A 162 3.55 -2.52 14.52
N ALA A 163 2.76 -1.75 13.76
CA ALA A 163 1.58 -1.07 14.29
C ALA A 163 0.52 -2.04 14.81
N ILE A 164 0.24 -3.12 14.10
CA ILE A 164 -0.73 -4.13 14.52
C ILE A 164 -0.18 -4.94 15.71
N ILE A 165 1.10 -5.26 15.71
CA ILE A 165 1.78 -5.94 16.81
C ILE A 165 1.72 -5.10 18.11
N ALA A 166 1.77 -3.78 18.01
CA ALA A 166 1.58 -2.89 19.15
C ALA A 166 0.18 -2.98 19.76
N VAL A 167 -0.83 -3.33 18.98
CA VAL A 167 -2.23 -3.50 19.44
C VAL A 167 -2.45 -4.90 20.04
N SER A 168 -1.94 -5.94 19.40
CA SER A 168 -2.07 -7.34 19.85
C SER A 168 -0.74 -8.07 19.64
N ARG A 169 -0.37 -8.92 20.60
CA ARG A 169 0.85 -9.77 20.51
C ARG A 169 0.52 -11.20 20.03
N GLU A 170 -0.75 -11.52 19.82
CA GLU A 170 -1.20 -12.84 19.38
C GLU A 170 -1.08 -13.00 17.86
N PRO A 171 -0.16 -13.84 17.35
CA PRO A 171 0.11 -13.95 15.91
C PRO A 171 -1.11 -14.34 15.08
N LEU A 172 -1.97 -15.19 15.63
CA LEU A 172 -3.20 -15.64 14.94
C LEU A 172 -4.19 -14.48 14.77
N ILE A 173 -4.35 -13.64 15.80
CA ILE A 173 -5.23 -12.46 15.75
C ILE A 173 -4.68 -11.44 14.75
N ILE A 174 -3.36 -11.18 14.80
CA ILE A 174 -2.67 -10.27 13.88
C ILE A 174 -2.90 -10.73 12.44
N TYR A 175 -2.59 -12.00 12.15
CA TYR A 175 -2.70 -12.55 10.81
C TYR A 175 -4.14 -12.52 10.29
N SER A 176 -5.10 -12.98 11.09
CA SER A 176 -6.51 -12.98 10.68
C SER A 176 -7.04 -11.57 10.45
N ALA A 177 -6.73 -10.61 11.31
CA ALA A 177 -7.14 -9.22 11.13
C ALA A 177 -6.58 -8.62 9.83
N MET A 178 -5.30 -8.90 9.53
CA MET A 178 -4.68 -8.46 8.28
C MET A 178 -5.30 -9.13 7.05
N MET A 179 -5.63 -10.42 7.13
CA MET A 179 -6.29 -11.13 6.03
C MET A 179 -7.68 -10.54 5.74
N PHE A 180 -8.49 -10.29 6.77
CA PHE A 180 -9.78 -9.65 6.60
C PHE A 180 -9.65 -8.23 6.02
N ALA A 181 -8.67 -7.46 6.46
CA ALA A 181 -8.39 -6.14 5.92
C ALA A 181 -8.03 -6.20 4.42
N ILE A 182 -7.15 -7.13 4.02
CA ILE A 182 -6.72 -7.29 2.62
C ILE A 182 -7.89 -7.75 1.74
N LEU A 183 -8.68 -8.73 2.19
CA LEU A 183 -9.86 -9.19 1.46
C LEU A 183 -10.90 -8.09 1.30
N GLY A 184 -11.03 -7.22 2.30
CA GLY A 184 -11.88 -6.03 2.26
C GLY A 184 -11.39 -4.95 1.30
N LEU A 185 -10.09 -4.89 0.99
CA LEU A 185 -9.50 -3.86 0.13
C LEU A 185 -10.19 -3.75 -1.22
N ARG A 186 -10.55 -4.87 -1.83
CA ARG A 186 -11.22 -4.88 -3.13
C ARG A 186 -12.58 -4.14 -3.11
N THR A 187 -13.36 -4.38 -2.08
CA THR A 187 -14.67 -3.71 -1.92
C THR A 187 -14.49 -2.26 -1.52
N LEU A 188 -13.57 -2.00 -0.59
CA LEU A 188 -13.24 -0.67 -0.11
C LEU A 188 -12.66 0.22 -1.21
N TYR A 189 -11.92 -0.33 -2.17
CA TYR A 189 -11.37 0.42 -3.29
C TYR A 189 -12.47 1.19 -4.04
N PHE A 190 -13.55 0.51 -4.46
CA PHE A 190 -14.63 1.15 -5.20
C PHE A 190 -15.45 2.13 -4.36
N VAL A 191 -15.62 1.82 -3.07
CA VAL A 191 -16.29 2.72 -2.13
C VAL A 191 -15.46 3.98 -1.90
N LEU A 192 -14.15 3.84 -1.69
CA LEU A 192 -13.26 4.98 -1.47
C LEU A 192 -13.02 5.79 -2.73
N GLU A 193 -12.96 5.16 -3.91
CA GLU A 193 -12.90 5.88 -5.18
C GLU A 193 -14.11 6.81 -5.35
N ALA A 194 -15.31 6.33 -4.98
CA ALA A 194 -16.53 7.14 -4.99
C ALA A 194 -16.57 8.21 -3.89
N LEU A 195 -15.91 7.99 -2.76
CA LEU A 195 -15.92 8.86 -1.59
C LEU A 195 -14.66 9.73 -1.45
N LYS A 196 -13.69 9.64 -2.37
CA LYS A 196 -12.40 10.32 -2.29
C LYS A 196 -12.52 11.80 -1.94
N GLN A 197 -13.46 12.49 -2.58
CA GLN A 197 -13.71 13.92 -2.36
C GLN A 197 -14.22 14.26 -0.95
N TYR A 198 -14.82 13.28 -0.25
CA TYR A 198 -15.39 13.49 1.10
C TYR A 198 -14.44 13.05 2.24
N LEU A 199 -13.29 12.45 1.94
CA LEU A 199 -12.41 11.83 2.93
C LEU A 199 -11.07 12.58 3.12
N VAL A 200 -11.04 13.87 2.82
CA VAL A 200 -9.82 14.72 2.84
C VAL A 200 -9.08 14.70 4.20
N HIS A 201 -9.81 14.64 5.32
CA HIS A 201 -9.20 14.65 6.65
C HIS A 201 -8.84 13.26 7.20
N LEU A 202 -9.21 12.19 6.48
CA LEU A 202 -8.93 10.83 6.92
C LEU A 202 -7.42 10.53 6.91
N GLU A 203 -6.69 11.05 5.94
CA GLU A 203 -5.23 10.92 5.86
C GLU A 203 -4.53 11.55 7.09
N LYS A 204 -4.98 12.72 7.53
CA LYS A 204 -4.47 13.37 8.76
C LYS A 204 -4.75 12.52 10.01
N ALA A 205 -5.92 11.87 10.06
CA ALA A 205 -6.25 10.95 11.14
C ALA A 205 -5.32 9.72 11.15
N VAL A 206 -4.95 9.21 9.98
CA VAL A 206 -3.97 8.10 9.85
C VAL A 206 -2.60 8.52 10.39
N VAL A 207 -2.09 9.69 10.01
CA VAL A 207 -0.82 10.22 10.53
C VAL A 207 -0.86 10.33 12.06
N ALA A 208 -1.94 10.86 12.61
CA ALA A 208 -2.12 10.95 14.07
C ALA A 208 -2.09 9.56 14.76
N LEU A 209 -2.68 8.55 14.11
CA LEU A 209 -2.64 7.18 14.61
C LEU A 209 -1.26 6.55 14.54
N LEU A 210 -0.49 6.82 13.49
CA LEU A 210 0.89 6.34 13.39
C LEU A 210 1.76 6.95 14.51
N PHE A 211 1.60 8.24 14.82
CA PHE A 211 2.27 8.86 15.96
C PHE A 211 1.85 8.22 17.29
N PHE A 212 0.56 7.96 17.48
CA PHE A 212 0.07 7.26 18.67
C PHE A 212 0.69 5.87 18.82
N VAL A 213 0.76 5.10 17.73
CA VAL A 213 1.36 3.75 17.73
C VAL A 213 2.86 3.81 18.01
N ALA A 214 3.58 4.74 17.37
CA ALA A 214 5.01 4.93 17.63
C ALA A 214 5.26 5.30 19.10
N PHE A 215 4.44 6.19 19.66
CA PHE A 215 4.50 6.56 21.09
C PHE A 215 4.24 5.35 22.00
N LYS A 216 3.20 4.55 21.71
CA LYS A 216 2.86 3.35 22.47
C LYS A 216 4.00 2.32 22.47
N LEU A 217 4.58 2.04 21.28
CA LEU A 217 5.73 1.14 21.17
C LEU A 217 6.94 1.66 21.94
N GLY A 218 7.24 2.95 21.83
CA GLY A 218 8.30 3.60 22.57
C GLY A 218 8.09 3.53 24.07
N LEU A 219 6.85 3.75 24.54
CA LEU A 219 6.50 3.65 25.95
C LEU A 219 6.70 2.23 26.50
N ASN A 220 6.22 1.22 25.76
CA ASN A 220 6.40 -0.18 26.15
C ASN A 220 7.90 -0.57 26.18
N ALA A 221 8.67 -0.11 25.19
CA ALA A 221 10.11 -0.38 25.16
C ALA A 221 10.85 0.29 26.31
N THR A 222 10.51 1.54 26.66
CA THR A 222 11.14 2.28 27.76
C THR A 222 10.77 1.72 29.13
N ASP A 223 9.58 1.15 29.29
CA ASP A 223 9.19 0.48 30.54
C ASP A 223 10.12 -0.70 30.88
N HIS A 224 10.58 -1.39 29.85
CA HIS A 224 11.53 -2.49 30.02
C HIS A 224 12.91 -2.04 30.53
N PHE A 225 13.33 -0.80 30.17
CA PHE A 225 14.63 -0.24 30.62
C PHE A 225 14.54 0.51 31.94
N TRP A 226 13.44 1.23 32.19
CA TRP A 226 13.28 2.12 33.35
C TRP A 226 12.21 1.69 34.34
N HIS A 227 11.47 0.60 34.09
CA HIS A 227 10.43 0.00 34.93
C HIS A 227 9.46 1.06 35.51
N HIS A 228 9.03 2.00 34.69
CA HIS A 228 8.13 3.08 35.13
C HIS A 228 6.67 2.64 35.31
N GLY A 229 6.28 1.44 34.85
CA GLY A 229 4.96 0.84 35.06
C GLY A 229 3.83 1.47 34.21
N TYR A 230 4.16 2.38 33.28
CA TYR A 230 3.17 2.96 32.38
C TYR A 230 3.06 2.13 31.11
N SER A 231 1.91 1.49 30.90
CA SER A 231 1.58 0.79 29.65
C SER A 231 0.18 1.15 29.19
N ILE A 232 0.00 1.27 27.89
CA ILE A 232 -1.32 1.48 27.29
C ILE A 232 -1.87 0.11 26.93
N ASP A 233 -2.95 -0.31 27.58
CA ASP A 233 -3.56 -1.60 27.31
C ASP A 233 -4.23 -1.65 25.92
N ALA A 234 -4.64 -2.86 25.48
CA ALA A 234 -5.25 -3.06 24.17
C ALA A 234 -6.63 -2.36 24.08
N THR A 235 -7.38 -2.31 25.18
CA THR A 235 -8.70 -1.72 25.23
C THR A 235 -8.64 -0.19 25.10
N ALA A 236 -7.74 0.46 25.84
CA ALA A 236 -7.48 1.90 25.72
C ALA A 236 -7.01 2.26 24.31
N SER A 237 -6.10 1.45 23.73
CA SER A 237 -5.65 1.63 22.35
C SER A 237 -6.79 1.54 21.35
N LEU A 238 -7.70 0.60 21.51
CA LEU A 238 -8.87 0.45 20.63
C LEU A 238 -9.75 1.71 20.68
N PHE A 239 -10.04 2.25 21.85
CA PHE A 239 -10.84 3.47 21.97
C PHE A 239 -10.16 4.68 21.37
N VAL A 240 -8.83 4.82 21.52
CA VAL A 240 -8.07 5.89 20.87
C VAL A 240 -8.15 5.77 19.34
N VAL A 241 -7.93 4.57 18.80
CA VAL A 241 -8.00 4.31 17.36
C VAL A 241 -9.39 4.64 16.80
N LEU A 242 -10.44 4.11 17.44
CA LEU A 242 -11.82 4.36 17.01
C LEU A 242 -12.19 5.86 17.14
N GLY A 243 -11.78 6.51 18.21
CA GLY A 243 -12.02 7.95 18.43
C GLY A 243 -11.36 8.83 17.38
N VAL A 244 -10.08 8.60 17.08
CA VAL A 244 -9.35 9.37 16.07
C VAL A 244 -9.93 9.16 14.68
N LEU A 245 -10.31 7.93 14.34
CA LEU A 245 -10.97 7.63 13.06
C LEU A 245 -12.34 8.32 12.95
N ALA A 246 -13.15 8.23 14.00
CA ALA A 246 -14.46 8.88 14.01
C ALA A 246 -14.32 10.39 13.86
N LEU A 247 -13.36 11.01 14.55
CA LEU A 247 -13.07 12.44 14.41
C LEU A 247 -12.60 12.78 12.99
N GLY A 248 -11.75 11.97 12.38
CA GLY A 248 -11.30 12.16 11.00
C GLY A 248 -12.45 12.10 9.98
N ILE A 249 -13.37 11.15 10.15
CA ILE A 249 -14.57 11.03 9.30
C ILE A 249 -15.52 12.20 9.53
N ILE A 250 -15.81 12.55 10.78
CA ILE A 250 -16.69 13.70 11.12
C ILE A 250 -16.10 14.99 10.57
N ALA A 251 -14.80 15.22 10.75
CA ALA A 251 -14.12 16.39 10.20
C ALA A 251 -14.19 16.44 8.68
N SER A 252 -14.04 15.29 8.00
CA SER A 252 -14.16 15.21 6.54
C SER A 252 -15.57 15.53 6.05
N VAL A 253 -16.60 15.09 6.77
CA VAL A 253 -18.01 15.37 6.43
C VAL A 253 -18.38 16.81 6.72
N MET A 254 -17.90 17.38 7.84
CA MET A 254 -18.21 18.76 8.24
C MET A 254 -17.44 19.81 7.43
N PHE A 255 -16.24 19.48 7.01
CA PHE A 255 -15.35 20.35 6.25
C PHE A 255 -14.90 19.64 4.97
N PRO A 256 -15.80 19.42 4.00
CA PRO A 256 -15.41 18.85 2.71
C PRO A 256 -14.40 19.77 2.04
N GLY A 257 -13.38 19.16 1.42
CA GLY A 257 -12.39 19.92 0.64
C GLY A 257 -13.10 20.76 -0.43
N ARG A 258 -12.69 22.00 -0.61
CA ARG A 258 -13.19 22.84 -1.71
C ARG A 258 -12.82 22.15 -3.02
N GLU A 259 -13.80 21.87 -3.86
CA GLU A 259 -13.55 21.61 -5.27
C GLU A 259 -12.89 22.86 -5.84
N GLU A 260 -11.65 22.76 -6.28
CA GLU A 260 -11.10 23.70 -7.24
C GLU A 260 -11.79 23.41 -8.56
N ALA A 261 -12.73 24.29 -8.93
CA ALA A 261 -13.48 24.28 -10.17
C ALA A 261 -12.60 24.66 -11.36
#